data_3c853ac12e0334b388621b1c8f660eae
#
_entry.id   3c853ac12e0334b388621b1c8f660eae
#
_cell.length_a   1.000
_cell.length_b   1.000
_cell.length_c   1.000
_cell.angle_alpha   90.00
_cell.angle_beta   90.00
_cell.angle_gamma   90.00
#
_symmetry.space_group_name_H-M   'P 1'
#
loop_
_entity.id
_entity.type
_entity.pdbx_description
1 polymer ?
#
loop_
_entity_poly.entity_id
_entity_poly.type
_entity_poly.pdbx_seq_one_letter_code
_entity_poly.pdbx_strand_id
1 'polypeptide(L)'
;MLKCDAALDSAAPTCSVTIPAMRRLLIMVVPLACLFITGCVRRTITVTSDPSGALVWLNGREVGRTPVTVDFLYYGTYDVQLVADDCEPLLTKGQANAPWWDHVPLDFAAEVTPGEKHSRIAWHYQLTPRQDDPQALLERARQLRDRVPQEPAQPQSEPAAPAQTAPTSQ
;
A
#
# COMPACT_ATOMS: atom_id res chain seq x y z
N MET A 1 -24.42 -44.43 12.27
CA MET A 1 -24.95 -45.50 13.15
C MET A 1 -23.76 -46.06 13.91
N LEU A 2 -23.72 -45.89 15.23
CA LEU A 2 -22.75 -46.50 16.12
C LEU A 2 -23.30 -47.92 16.49
N LYS A 3 -22.57 -48.93 16.13
CA LYS A 3 -22.83 -50.27 16.62
C LYS A 3 -21.76 -50.61 17.67
N CYS A 4 -22.18 -50.72 18.91
CA CYS A 4 -21.34 -51.21 20.01
C CYS A 4 -21.72 -52.69 20.23
N ASP A 5 -20.87 -53.62 19.93
CA ASP A 5 -20.99 -55.01 20.32
C ASP A 5 -20.31 -55.18 21.69
N ALA A 6 -21.11 -55.45 22.70
CA ALA A 6 -20.64 -55.77 24.04
C ALA A 6 -20.31 -57.29 24.08
N ALA A 7 -19.05 -57.63 23.91
CA ALA A 7 -18.54 -58.95 24.26
C ALA A 7 -17.92 -58.88 25.64
N LEU A 8 -18.48 -59.68 26.58
CA LEU A 8 -17.95 -59.94 27.91
C LEU A 8 -16.66 -60.74 27.82
N ASP A 9 -15.55 -60.02 27.61
CA ASP A 9 -14.21 -60.55 27.94
C ASP A 9 -13.25 -59.37 28.11
N SER A 10 -12.34 -59.51 29.02
CA SER A 10 -11.45 -58.53 29.65
C SER A 10 -10.46 -57.82 28.69
N ALA A 11 -10.97 -57.10 27.67
CA ALA A 11 -10.20 -56.24 26.80
C ALA A 11 -10.97 -54.94 26.52
N ALA A 12 -10.30 -53.81 26.60
CA ALA A 12 -10.86 -52.50 26.36
C ALA A 12 -11.71 -52.42 25.08
N PRO A 13 -12.91 -51.78 25.08
CA PRO A 13 -13.74 -51.72 23.89
C PRO A 13 -13.07 -50.86 22.81
N THR A 14 -12.56 -51.54 21.78
CA THR A 14 -12.06 -50.86 20.55
C THR A 14 -13.30 -50.43 19.74
N CYS A 15 -13.67 -49.16 19.87
CA CYS A 15 -14.71 -48.57 19.03
C CYS A 15 -14.22 -48.34 17.62
N SER A 16 -14.43 -49.34 16.73
CA SER A 16 -14.07 -49.19 15.29
C SER A 16 -15.14 -48.37 14.57
N VAL A 17 -14.84 -47.14 14.29
CA VAL A 17 -15.68 -46.28 13.45
C VAL A 17 -15.57 -46.75 11.99
N THR A 18 -16.55 -47.50 11.52
CA THR A 18 -16.63 -47.90 10.11
C THR A 18 -17.08 -46.71 9.27
N ILE A 19 -16.10 -45.98 8.74
CA ILE A 19 -16.34 -44.86 7.83
C ILE A 19 -16.72 -45.48 6.46
N PRO A 20 -17.91 -45.15 5.88
CA PRO A 20 -18.31 -45.64 4.57
C PRO A 20 -17.26 -45.28 3.53
N ALA A 21 -17.02 -46.19 2.59
CA ALA A 21 -15.95 -46.07 1.57
C ALA A 21 -15.99 -44.74 0.81
N MET A 22 -17.19 -44.24 0.55
CA MET A 22 -17.41 -42.91 -0.08
C MET A 22 -16.87 -41.73 0.76
N ARG A 23 -17.00 -41.79 2.08
CA ARG A 23 -16.48 -40.77 2.99
C ARG A 23 -14.95 -40.83 3.09
N ARG A 24 -14.36 -42.03 3.04
CA ARG A 24 -12.89 -42.20 2.99
C ARG A 24 -12.31 -41.61 1.70
N LEU A 25 -12.98 -41.85 0.57
CA LEU A 25 -12.59 -41.31 -0.73
C LEU A 25 -12.66 -39.75 -0.69
N LEU A 26 -13.72 -39.18 -0.12
CA LEU A 26 -13.87 -37.73 0.00
C LEU A 26 -12.78 -37.09 0.89
N ILE A 27 -12.41 -37.74 2.00
CA ILE A 27 -11.35 -37.29 2.90
C ILE A 27 -9.97 -37.33 2.24
N MET A 28 -9.74 -38.22 1.28
CA MET A 28 -8.49 -38.27 0.54
C MET A 28 -8.45 -37.34 -0.67
N VAL A 29 -9.57 -37.20 -1.38
CA VAL A 29 -9.64 -36.36 -2.60
C VAL A 29 -9.65 -34.88 -2.30
N VAL A 30 -10.30 -34.44 -1.22
CA VAL A 30 -10.37 -33.01 -0.84
C VAL A 30 -8.97 -32.42 -0.56
N PRO A 31 -8.11 -32.98 0.31
CA PRO A 31 -6.78 -32.43 0.52
C PRO A 31 -5.87 -32.53 -0.71
N LEU A 32 -6.03 -33.59 -1.52
CA LEU A 32 -5.29 -33.73 -2.76
C LEU A 32 -5.70 -32.64 -3.78
N ALA A 33 -6.97 -32.32 -3.89
CA ALA A 33 -7.47 -31.24 -4.73
C ALA A 33 -6.96 -29.86 -4.26
N CYS A 34 -6.86 -29.62 -2.94
CA CYS A 34 -6.33 -28.38 -2.38
C CYS A 34 -4.84 -28.14 -2.71
N LEU A 35 -4.04 -29.19 -2.97
CA LEU A 35 -2.64 -29.07 -3.36
C LEU A 35 -2.44 -28.49 -4.77
N PHE A 36 -3.46 -28.52 -5.63
CA PHE A 36 -3.39 -28.02 -7.00
C PHE A 36 -3.90 -26.57 -7.15
N ILE A 37 -4.39 -25.96 -6.07
CA ILE A 37 -4.94 -24.60 -6.11
C ILE A 37 -3.85 -23.60 -5.69
N THR A 38 -2.85 -23.39 -6.55
CA THR A 38 -1.86 -22.32 -6.38
C THR A 38 -2.07 -21.26 -7.44
N GLY A 39 -2.93 -20.28 -7.18
CA GLY A 39 -3.08 -19.07 -7.98
C GLY A 39 -2.20 -17.94 -7.43
N CYS A 40 -1.33 -17.35 -8.27
CA CYS A 40 -0.60 -16.13 -7.90
C CYS A 40 -1.21 -14.93 -8.60
N VAL A 41 -1.65 -13.93 -7.83
CA VAL A 41 -2.06 -12.63 -8.37
C VAL A 41 -0.90 -11.66 -8.23
N ARG A 42 -0.41 -11.12 -9.35
CA ARG A 42 0.64 -10.12 -9.37
C ARG A 42 0.06 -8.76 -9.74
N ARG A 43 0.28 -7.77 -8.88
CA ARG A 43 -0.24 -6.40 -9.03
C ARG A 43 0.94 -5.45 -9.18
N THR A 44 1.01 -4.73 -10.32
CA THR A 44 2.13 -3.83 -10.62
C THR A 44 1.64 -2.44 -11.03
N ILE A 45 2.34 -1.41 -10.56
CA ILE A 45 2.18 -0.03 -11.01
C ILE A 45 3.43 0.35 -11.79
N THR A 46 3.27 0.83 -13.01
CA THR A 46 4.34 1.40 -13.82
C THR A 46 4.19 2.92 -13.83
N VAL A 47 5.21 3.62 -13.37
CA VAL A 47 5.26 5.09 -13.35
C VAL A 47 6.21 5.57 -14.43
N THR A 48 5.72 6.45 -15.29
CA THR A 48 6.49 7.10 -16.36
C THR A 48 6.38 8.62 -16.23
N SER A 49 7.41 9.34 -16.63
CA SER A 49 7.41 10.81 -16.65
C SER A 49 8.03 11.37 -17.92
N ASP A 50 7.65 12.59 -18.24
CA ASP A 50 8.30 13.40 -19.25
C ASP A 50 8.76 14.73 -18.62
N PRO A 51 10.10 14.98 -18.55
CA PRO A 51 11.22 14.14 -18.95
C PRO A 51 11.37 12.86 -18.09
N SER A 52 11.99 11.84 -18.67
CA SER A 52 12.28 10.58 -17.96
C SER A 52 13.44 10.76 -16.97
N GLY A 53 13.59 9.81 -16.01
CA GLY A 53 14.67 9.86 -15.01
C GLY A 53 14.27 10.56 -13.71
N ALA A 54 13.03 11.02 -13.56
CA ALA A 54 12.54 11.61 -12.32
C ALA A 54 12.56 10.58 -11.19
N LEU A 55 12.99 11.00 -10.00
CA LEU A 55 12.94 10.21 -8.78
C LEU A 55 11.50 10.18 -8.27
N VAL A 56 11.01 8.98 -7.94
CA VAL A 56 9.62 8.72 -7.58
C VAL A 56 9.52 8.26 -6.14
N TRP A 57 8.62 8.90 -5.38
CA TRP A 57 8.15 8.43 -4.08
C TRP A 57 6.68 8.05 -4.15
N LEU A 58 6.34 6.90 -3.58
CA LEU A 58 4.96 6.45 -3.38
C LEU A 58 4.68 6.36 -1.88
N ASN A 59 3.68 7.09 -1.40
CA ASN A 59 3.32 7.15 0.03
C ASN A 59 4.54 7.46 0.93
N GLY A 60 5.40 8.39 0.50
CA GLY A 60 6.61 8.79 1.23
C GLY A 60 7.79 7.79 1.17
N ARG A 61 7.66 6.69 0.42
CA ARG A 61 8.74 5.72 0.19
C ARG A 61 9.32 5.91 -1.20
N GLU A 62 10.63 6.03 -1.29
CA GLU A 62 11.35 6.04 -2.55
C GLU A 62 11.26 4.68 -3.25
N VAL A 63 10.89 4.69 -4.52
CA VAL A 63 10.70 3.46 -5.32
C VAL A 63 11.65 3.38 -6.53
N GLY A 64 12.27 4.47 -6.91
CA GLY A 64 13.26 4.52 -7.98
C GLY A 64 13.06 5.68 -8.95
N ARG A 65 13.65 5.57 -10.13
CA ARG A 65 13.57 6.59 -11.20
C ARG A 65 12.71 6.12 -12.36
N THR A 66 11.97 7.04 -12.97
CA THR A 66 11.12 6.76 -14.14
C THR A 66 11.95 6.39 -15.37
N PRO A 67 11.52 5.38 -16.16
CA PRO A 67 10.37 4.52 -15.93
C PRO A 67 10.63 3.47 -14.84
N VAL A 68 9.72 3.32 -13.87
CA VAL A 68 9.83 2.36 -12.77
C VAL A 68 8.56 1.54 -12.64
N THR A 69 8.72 0.23 -12.36
CA THR A 69 7.61 -0.69 -12.08
C THR A 69 7.72 -1.21 -10.65
N VAL A 70 6.65 -1.08 -9.89
CA VAL A 70 6.59 -1.42 -8.47
C VAL A 70 5.44 -2.38 -8.22
N ASP A 71 5.68 -3.42 -7.44
CA ASP A 71 4.61 -4.30 -6.97
C ASP A 71 3.82 -3.61 -5.85
N PHE A 72 2.50 -3.77 -5.86
CA PHE A 72 1.63 -3.21 -4.82
C PHE A 72 0.66 -4.26 -4.28
N LEU A 73 0.16 -4.04 -3.06
CA LEU A 73 -0.72 -4.98 -2.37
C LEU A 73 -2.17 -4.51 -2.34
N TYR A 74 -2.39 -3.22 -2.15
CA TYR A 74 -3.72 -2.67 -1.91
C TYR A 74 -4.12 -1.71 -3.02
N TYR A 75 -5.36 -1.84 -3.50
CA TYR A 75 -5.96 -0.84 -4.36
C TYR A 75 -6.35 0.41 -3.57
N GLY A 76 -6.38 1.55 -4.22
CA GLY A 76 -6.73 2.81 -3.58
C GLY A 76 -5.96 3.98 -4.15
N THR A 77 -5.91 5.06 -3.39
CA THR A 77 -5.21 6.30 -3.75
C THR A 77 -3.82 6.30 -3.12
N TYR A 78 -2.82 6.54 -3.95
CA TYR A 78 -1.42 6.67 -3.57
C TYR A 78 -0.99 8.12 -3.68
N ASP A 79 -0.26 8.62 -2.69
CA ASP A 79 0.44 9.89 -2.81
C ASP A 79 1.70 9.69 -3.65
N VAL A 80 1.79 10.43 -4.75
CA VAL A 80 2.88 10.33 -5.72
C VAL A 80 3.67 11.62 -5.72
N GLN A 81 4.97 11.53 -5.47
CA GLN A 81 5.89 12.64 -5.58
C GLN A 81 6.96 12.31 -6.62
N LEU A 82 7.14 13.22 -7.57
CA LEU A 82 8.19 13.13 -8.58
C LEU A 82 9.14 14.33 -8.45
N VAL A 83 10.44 14.05 -8.49
CA VAL A 83 11.48 15.07 -8.45
C VAL A 83 12.49 14.80 -9.58
N ALA A 84 12.70 15.79 -10.44
CA ALA A 84 13.74 15.79 -11.45
C ALA A 84 14.60 17.03 -11.29
N ASP A 85 15.87 16.96 -11.74
CA ASP A 85 16.87 17.99 -11.44
C ASP A 85 16.51 19.38 -11.98
N ASP A 86 15.96 19.45 -13.21
CA ASP A 86 15.63 20.73 -13.87
C ASP A 86 14.12 21.02 -13.92
N CYS A 87 13.33 20.30 -13.09
CA CYS A 87 11.87 20.42 -13.07
C CYS A 87 11.36 20.82 -11.69
N GLU A 88 10.16 21.39 -11.67
CA GLU A 88 9.45 21.62 -10.42
C GLU A 88 9.00 20.29 -9.82
N PRO A 89 9.15 20.06 -8.50
CA PRO A 89 8.65 18.87 -7.83
C PRO A 89 7.14 18.76 -8.01
N LEU A 90 6.69 17.61 -8.52
CA LEU A 90 5.27 17.32 -8.70
C LEU A 90 4.75 16.46 -7.52
N LEU A 91 3.79 17.02 -6.77
CA LEU A 91 3.04 16.29 -5.74
C LEU A 91 1.63 16.06 -6.24
N THR A 92 1.26 14.82 -6.40
CA THR A 92 -0.05 14.43 -6.95
C THR A 92 -0.54 13.12 -6.35
N LYS A 93 -1.72 12.68 -6.77
CA LYS A 93 -2.30 11.42 -6.35
C LYS A 93 -2.52 10.51 -7.54
N GLY A 94 -2.09 9.25 -7.40
CA GLY A 94 -2.38 8.19 -8.36
C GLY A 94 -3.47 7.27 -7.82
N GLN A 95 -4.44 6.92 -8.67
CA GLN A 95 -5.46 5.94 -8.31
C GLN A 95 -5.12 4.57 -8.87
N ALA A 96 -5.06 3.58 -7.99
CA ALA A 96 -4.96 2.17 -8.33
C ALA A 96 -6.35 1.53 -8.19
N ASN A 97 -7.07 1.41 -9.31
CA ASN A 97 -8.41 0.85 -9.33
C ASN A 97 -8.35 -0.67 -9.49
N ALA A 98 -9.17 -1.39 -8.71
CA ALA A 98 -9.33 -2.81 -8.86
C ALA A 98 -10.04 -3.14 -10.19
N PRO A 99 -9.54 -4.12 -10.97
CA PRO A 99 -10.26 -4.61 -12.13
C PRO A 99 -11.57 -5.31 -11.69
N TRP A 100 -12.53 -5.41 -12.60
CA TRP A 100 -13.86 -5.96 -12.31
C TRP A 100 -13.86 -7.39 -11.74
N TRP A 101 -12.83 -8.17 -12.07
CA TRP A 101 -12.68 -9.55 -11.60
C TRP A 101 -12.06 -9.68 -10.19
N ASP A 102 -11.50 -8.59 -9.65
CA ASP A 102 -10.89 -8.49 -8.32
C ASP A 102 -11.88 -7.85 -7.28
N HIS A 103 -13.19 -8.01 -7.54
CA HIS A 103 -14.27 -7.57 -6.64
C HIS A 103 -14.94 -8.79 -6.00
N VAL A 104 -15.26 -8.66 -4.72
CA VAL A 104 -16.05 -9.69 -4.00
C VAL A 104 -17.45 -9.82 -4.65
N PRO A 105 -17.94 -11.04 -4.99
CA PRO A 105 -17.41 -12.39 -4.67
C PRO A 105 -16.52 -13.02 -5.75
N LEU A 106 -16.19 -12.32 -6.82
CA LEU A 106 -15.44 -12.84 -7.97
C LEU A 106 -13.96 -13.09 -7.64
N ASP A 107 -13.42 -12.37 -6.65
CA ASP A 107 -12.05 -12.51 -6.16
C ASP A 107 -11.77 -13.95 -5.70
N PHE A 108 -12.69 -14.57 -4.96
CA PHE A 108 -12.57 -15.98 -4.55
C PHE A 108 -12.47 -16.94 -5.76
N ALA A 109 -13.27 -16.70 -6.80
CA ALA A 109 -13.19 -17.51 -8.02
C ALA A 109 -11.88 -17.27 -8.77
N ALA A 110 -11.33 -16.08 -8.68
CA ALA A 110 -10.04 -15.73 -9.28
C ALA A 110 -8.86 -16.42 -8.58
N GLU A 111 -8.89 -16.59 -7.26
CA GLU A 111 -7.87 -17.26 -6.48
C GLU A 111 -7.88 -18.78 -6.70
N VAL A 112 -9.05 -19.40 -6.90
CA VAL A 112 -9.22 -20.82 -7.14
C VAL A 112 -8.91 -21.22 -8.59
N THR A 113 -8.92 -20.28 -9.54
CA THR A 113 -8.62 -20.59 -10.94
C THR A 113 -7.11 -20.70 -11.14
N PRO A 114 -6.59 -21.84 -11.60
CA PRO A 114 -5.16 -22.01 -11.88
C PRO A 114 -4.73 -21.05 -12.99
N GLY A 115 -3.67 -20.28 -12.74
CA GLY A 115 -3.08 -19.33 -13.69
C GLY A 115 -2.57 -18.07 -13.01
N GLU A 116 -1.59 -17.41 -13.64
CA GLU A 116 -1.10 -16.12 -13.17
C GLU A 116 -2.02 -15.01 -13.67
N LYS A 117 -2.61 -14.27 -12.74
CA LYS A 117 -3.38 -13.06 -13.05
C LYS A 117 -2.55 -11.82 -12.78
N HIS A 118 -2.44 -10.97 -13.79
CA HIS A 118 -1.68 -9.72 -13.70
C HIS A 118 -2.64 -8.52 -13.70
N SER A 119 -2.58 -7.71 -12.65
CA SER A 119 -3.16 -6.36 -12.64
C SER A 119 -2.03 -5.37 -12.91
N ARG A 120 -2.10 -4.67 -14.05
CA ARG A 120 -1.10 -3.67 -14.46
C ARG A 120 -1.76 -2.31 -14.53
N ILE A 121 -1.21 -1.37 -13.78
CA ILE A 121 -1.66 0.02 -13.77
C ILE A 121 -0.52 0.86 -14.31
N ALA A 122 -0.80 1.78 -15.23
CA ALA A 122 0.19 2.69 -15.80
C ALA A 122 -0.19 4.13 -15.46
N TRP A 123 0.76 4.87 -14.89
CA TRP A 123 0.64 6.31 -14.65
C TRP A 123 1.68 7.04 -15.48
N HIS A 124 1.27 8.13 -16.11
CA HIS A 124 2.14 9.02 -16.87
C HIS A 124 1.99 10.44 -16.34
N TYR A 125 3.12 11.07 -16.03
CA TYR A 125 3.16 12.42 -15.50
C TYR A 125 4.06 13.32 -16.34
N GLN A 126 3.57 14.52 -16.64
CA GLN A 126 4.37 15.56 -17.27
C GLN A 126 4.92 16.47 -16.19
N LEU A 127 6.24 16.70 -16.20
CA LEU A 127 6.92 17.59 -15.28
C LEU A 127 7.11 18.94 -15.94
N THR A 128 6.89 20.00 -15.18
CA THR A 128 7.10 21.36 -15.65
C THR A 128 8.55 21.76 -15.43
N PRO A 129 9.27 22.25 -16.47
CA PRO A 129 10.61 22.76 -16.29
C PRO A 129 10.64 23.89 -15.25
N ARG A 130 11.66 23.89 -14.39
CA ARG A 130 11.85 24.93 -13.39
C ARG A 130 12.19 26.25 -14.09
N GLN A 131 11.45 27.28 -13.77
CA GLN A 131 11.72 28.63 -14.23
C GLN A 131 12.60 29.34 -13.20
N ASP A 132 13.91 29.15 -13.30
CA ASP A 132 14.90 29.78 -12.41
C ASP A 132 15.31 31.19 -12.85
N ASP A 133 14.43 31.92 -13.54
CA ASP A 133 14.65 33.34 -13.83
C ASP A 133 14.62 34.17 -12.53
N PRO A 134 15.76 34.76 -12.11
CA PRO A 134 15.83 35.54 -10.88
C PRO A 134 14.86 36.72 -10.86
N GLN A 135 14.58 37.30 -12.02
CA GLN A 135 13.64 38.44 -12.11
C GLN A 135 12.20 38.00 -11.90
N ALA A 136 11.80 36.86 -12.52
CA ALA A 136 10.48 36.29 -12.32
C ALA A 136 10.25 35.82 -10.87
N LEU A 137 11.28 35.34 -10.19
CA LEU A 137 11.23 35.00 -8.77
C LEU A 137 11.03 36.24 -7.89
N LEU A 138 11.76 37.33 -8.17
CA LEU A 138 11.60 38.58 -7.44
C LEU A 138 10.21 39.20 -7.63
N GLU A 139 9.67 39.14 -8.82
CA GLU A 139 8.31 39.61 -9.10
C GLU A 139 7.26 38.81 -8.36
N ARG A 140 7.36 37.45 -8.36
CA ARG A 140 6.47 36.60 -7.57
C ARG A 140 6.58 36.89 -6.08
N ALA A 141 7.80 37.09 -5.59
CA ALA A 141 8.02 37.41 -4.18
C ALA A 141 7.37 38.78 -3.80
N ARG A 142 7.45 39.77 -4.68
CA ARG A 142 6.77 41.08 -4.48
C ARG A 142 5.25 40.92 -4.48
N GLN A 143 4.71 40.17 -5.47
CA GLN A 143 3.26 39.92 -5.54
C GLN A 143 2.73 39.15 -4.31
N LEU A 144 3.49 38.22 -3.77
CA LEU A 144 3.14 37.50 -2.55
C LEU A 144 3.16 38.43 -1.34
N ARG A 145 4.17 39.31 -1.23
CA ARG A 145 4.26 40.28 -0.16
C ARG A 145 3.07 41.23 -0.17
N ASP A 146 2.67 41.72 -1.36
CA ASP A 146 1.56 42.64 -1.51
C ASP A 146 0.20 41.94 -1.28
N ARG A 147 0.12 40.65 -1.48
CA ARG A 147 -1.09 39.84 -1.26
C ARG A 147 -1.29 39.41 0.19
N VAL A 148 -0.19 39.16 0.91
CA VAL A 148 -0.27 38.83 2.34
C VAL A 148 -0.68 40.07 3.08
N PRO A 149 -1.86 40.12 3.74
CA PRO A 149 -2.21 41.24 4.63
C PRO A 149 -1.06 41.36 5.64
N GLN A 150 -0.54 42.57 5.81
CA GLN A 150 0.45 42.84 6.86
C GLN A 150 -0.24 42.55 8.18
N GLU A 151 -0.14 41.33 8.65
CA GLU A 151 -0.50 41.02 10.03
C GLU A 151 0.37 41.89 10.92
N PRO A 152 -0.26 42.76 11.78
CA PRO A 152 0.51 43.62 12.65
C PRO A 152 1.49 42.77 13.43
N ALA A 153 2.78 43.10 13.34
CA ALA A 153 3.85 42.36 14.00
C ALA A 153 3.43 42.10 15.46
N GLN A 154 3.13 40.86 15.76
CA GLN A 154 2.90 40.47 17.14
C GLN A 154 4.18 40.85 17.90
N PRO A 155 4.11 41.63 18.98
CA PRO A 155 5.30 41.91 19.78
C PRO A 155 5.89 40.57 20.20
N GLN A 156 7.12 40.36 19.76
CA GLN A 156 7.87 39.17 20.15
C GLN A 156 7.80 39.11 21.67
N SER A 157 7.14 38.07 22.17
CA SER A 157 7.14 37.75 23.59
C SER A 157 8.60 37.66 24.02
N GLU A 158 9.03 38.66 24.79
CA GLU A 158 10.34 38.76 25.40
C GLU A 158 10.69 37.45 26.09
N PRO A 159 11.88 36.87 25.84
CA PRO A 159 12.26 35.59 26.46
C PRO A 159 12.14 35.75 27.96
N ALA A 160 11.30 34.93 28.59
CA ALA A 160 11.13 34.91 30.04
C ALA A 160 12.51 34.81 30.70
N ALA A 161 12.84 35.84 31.51
CA ALA A 161 14.07 35.87 32.30
C ALA A 161 14.20 34.57 33.12
N PRO A 162 15.41 33.98 33.23
CA PRO A 162 15.61 32.75 34.00
C PRO A 162 15.21 32.99 35.46
N ALA A 163 14.32 32.16 35.97
CA ALA A 163 13.88 32.18 37.34
C ALA A 163 15.11 32.08 38.26
N GLN A 164 15.33 33.17 39.03
CA GLN A 164 16.36 33.19 40.08
C GLN A 164 15.99 32.15 41.13
N THR A 165 16.80 31.13 41.23
CA THR A 165 16.78 30.16 42.34
C THR A 165 17.00 30.88 43.64
N ALA A 166 15.94 30.92 44.49
CA ALA A 166 16.07 31.41 45.87
C ALA A 166 17.05 30.54 46.68
N PRO A 167 17.91 31.14 47.52
CA PRO A 167 18.82 30.34 48.37
C PRO A 167 18.03 29.69 49.49
N THR A 168 18.19 28.38 49.60
CA THR A 168 17.74 27.59 50.76
C THR A 168 18.57 28.01 51.99
N SER A 169 17.90 28.63 53.00
CA SER A 169 18.44 28.83 54.34
C SER A 169 18.07 27.64 55.20
N GLN A 170 19.05 26.95 55.70
CA GLN A 170 19.24 26.11 56.91
C GLN A 170 18.01 25.44 57.51
#